data_329666367ff52a3bab7e69ebe74e7505
#
_entry.id   329666367ff52a3bab7e69ebe74e7505
#
_cell.length_a   1.000
_cell.length_b   1.000
_cell.length_c   1.000
_cell.angle_alpha   90.00
_cell.angle_beta   90.00
_cell.angle_gamma   90.00
#
_symmetry.space_group_name_H-M   'P 1'
#
loop_
_entity.id
_entity.type
_entity.pdbx_description
1 polymer ?
#
loop_
_entity_poly.entity_id
_entity_poly.type
_entity_poly.pdbx_seq_one_letter_code
_entity_poly.pdbx_strand_id
1 'polypeptide(L)'
;MNALLELPEIRQRVARISVEDYHRLGERPVELLRGTIVEKISKSPAHFTTVEDLREILTGQIQPGHLLRTEGPLTFTDSEPEPDLCIVKGAKSDFRKTHPTTAELVIEVAVSSLEIDRVKAHIYAEAGISEYWIVRPEEKSIEVYRTPSTQGYAAPVLFKAPAILESSAVPGVRVELARLFA
;
A
#
# COMPACT_ATOMS: atom_id res chain seq x y z
N MET A 1 1.23 -17.08 4.10
CA MET A 1 -0.02 -16.99 4.93
C MET A 1 -0.47 -18.41 5.21
N ASN A 2 -0.91 -18.72 6.43
CA ASN A 2 -1.29 -20.10 6.77
C ASN A 2 -2.62 -20.42 6.06
N ALA A 3 -2.61 -21.44 5.18
CA ALA A 3 -3.80 -21.89 4.43
C ALA A 3 -5.04 -22.18 5.32
N LEU A 4 -4.82 -22.48 6.59
CA LEU A 4 -5.90 -22.64 7.57
C LEU A 4 -6.71 -21.35 7.78
N LEU A 5 -6.11 -20.16 7.66
CA LEU A 5 -6.82 -18.88 7.80
C LEU A 5 -7.67 -18.54 6.56
N GLU A 6 -7.49 -19.27 5.46
CA GLU A 6 -8.31 -19.13 4.25
C GLU A 6 -9.62 -19.89 4.33
N LEU A 7 -9.74 -20.87 5.25
CA LEU A 7 -10.96 -21.63 5.42
C LEU A 7 -12.06 -20.78 6.08
N PRO A 8 -13.26 -20.64 5.47
CA PRO A 8 -14.34 -19.80 5.99
C PRO A 8 -14.72 -20.11 7.44
N GLU A 9 -14.68 -21.40 7.81
CA GLU A 9 -15.00 -21.88 9.15
C GLU A 9 -13.98 -21.40 10.19
N ILE A 10 -12.71 -21.26 9.81
CA ILE A 10 -11.63 -20.76 10.68
C ILE A 10 -11.66 -19.24 10.73
N ARG A 11 -11.89 -18.55 9.60
CA ARG A 11 -12.08 -17.08 9.59
C ARG A 11 -13.15 -16.62 10.56
N GLN A 12 -14.22 -17.38 10.75
CA GLN A 12 -15.29 -17.07 11.70
C GLN A 12 -14.88 -17.28 13.18
N ARG A 13 -13.83 -18.07 13.43
CA ARG A 13 -13.38 -18.45 14.78
C ARG A 13 -12.13 -17.72 15.25
N VAL A 14 -11.42 -17.02 14.37
CA VAL A 14 -10.27 -16.20 14.75
C VAL A 14 -10.76 -14.94 15.45
N ALA A 15 -10.28 -14.70 16.66
CA ALA A 15 -10.56 -13.47 17.38
C ALA A 15 -10.00 -12.27 16.59
N ARG A 16 -10.87 -11.33 16.28
CA ARG A 16 -10.48 -10.07 15.63
C ARG A 16 -10.38 -8.99 16.70
N ILE A 17 -9.37 -8.15 16.58
CA ILE A 17 -9.22 -6.98 17.42
C ILE A 17 -9.68 -5.73 16.66
N SER A 18 -10.16 -4.74 17.41
CA SER A 18 -10.49 -3.43 16.84
C SER A 18 -9.22 -2.62 16.59
N VAL A 19 -9.33 -1.57 15.77
CA VAL A 19 -8.25 -0.59 15.59
C VAL A 19 -7.91 0.08 16.95
N GLU A 20 -8.90 0.35 17.78
CA GLU A 20 -8.69 0.92 19.12
C GLU A 20 -7.85 -0.01 20.02
N ASP A 21 -8.14 -1.31 20.02
CA ASP A 21 -7.36 -2.29 20.78
C ASP A 21 -5.95 -2.46 20.19
N TYR A 22 -5.84 -2.40 18.87
CA TYR A 22 -4.54 -2.41 18.19
C TYR A 22 -3.66 -1.23 18.64
N HIS A 23 -4.20 -0.02 18.73
CA HIS A 23 -3.48 1.16 19.22
C HIS A 23 -3.01 1.00 20.67
N ARG A 24 -3.73 0.24 21.50
CA ARG A 24 -3.34 -0.05 22.90
C ARG A 24 -2.10 -0.98 23.00
N LEU A 25 -1.76 -1.69 21.95
CA LEU A 25 -0.56 -2.55 21.94
C LEU A 25 0.76 -1.77 21.92
N GLY A 26 0.69 -0.46 21.59
CA GLY A 26 1.87 0.40 21.43
C GLY A 26 2.66 0.09 20.15
N GLU A 27 3.80 0.74 19.99
CA GLU A 27 4.65 0.58 18.81
C GLU A 27 5.23 -0.84 18.71
N ARG A 28 4.96 -1.51 17.61
CA ARG A 28 5.43 -2.86 17.27
C ARG A 28 5.62 -2.98 15.76
N PRO A 29 6.49 -3.88 15.29
CA PRO A 29 6.67 -4.14 13.87
C PRO A 29 5.55 -5.02 13.31
N VAL A 30 4.31 -4.56 13.45
CA VAL A 30 3.10 -5.28 13.02
C VAL A 30 2.15 -4.33 12.30
N GLU A 31 1.25 -4.89 11.51
CA GLU A 31 0.11 -4.20 10.90
C GLU A 31 -1.19 -4.86 11.34
N LEU A 32 -2.28 -4.12 11.33
CA LEU A 32 -3.62 -4.66 11.50
C LEU A 32 -4.28 -4.84 10.13
N LEU A 33 -4.56 -6.08 9.75
CA LEU A 33 -5.24 -6.41 8.50
C LEU A 33 -6.52 -7.20 8.79
N ARG A 34 -7.68 -6.60 8.57
CA ARG A 34 -9.01 -7.19 8.86
C ARG A 34 -9.15 -7.70 10.29
N GLY A 35 -8.68 -6.91 11.27
CA GLY A 35 -8.69 -7.28 12.68
C GLY A 35 -7.68 -8.36 13.06
N THR A 36 -6.79 -8.75 12.16
CA THR A 36 -5.70 -9.70 12.42
C THR A 36 -4.37 -8.98 12.49
N ILE A 37 -3.59 -9.25 13.53
CA ILE A 37 -2.22 -8.74 13.65
C ILE A 37 -1.31 -9.55 12.74
N VAL A 38 -0.57 -8.86 11.88
CA VAL A 38 0.38 -9.45 10.93
C VAL A 38 1.76 -8.83 11.18
N GLU A 39 2.78 -9.65 11.37
CA GLU A 39 4.16 -9.18 11.50
C GLU A 39 4.65 -8.58 10.18
N LYS A 40 5.32 -7.43 10.27
CA LYS A 40 5.96 -6.80 9.11
C LYS A 40 7.14 -7.65 8.66
N ILE A 41 7.23 -7.85 7.34
CA ILE A 41 8.37 -8.53 6.74
C ILE A 41 9.59 -7.62 6.81
N SER A 42 10.73 -8.18 7.18
CA SER A 42 12.01 -7.44 7.22
C SER A 42 12.37 -6.91 5.82
N LYS A 43 12.71 -5.62 5.75
CA LYS A 43 13.05 -4.94 4.50
C LYS A 43 14.47 -5.30 4.05
N SER A 44 14.58 -5.87 2.86
CA SER A 44 15.88 -6.14 2.22
C SER A 44 16.52 -4.84 1.70
N PRO A 45 17.85 -4.81 1.42
CA PRO A 45 18.49 -3.67 0.76
C PRO A 45 17.80 -3.28 -0.55
N ALA A 46 17.41 -4.25 -1.38
CA ALA A 46 16.72 -4.01 -2.64
C ALA A 46 15.35 -3.34 -2.42
N HIS A 47 14.58 -3.78 -1.42
CA HIS A 47 13.34 -3.12 -1.03
C HIS A 47 13.58 -1.67 -0.65
N PHE A 48 14.50 -1.42 0.29
CA PHE A 48 14.81 -0.08 0.79
C PHE A 48 15.24 0.86 -0.35
N THR A 49 16.18 0.44 -1.19
CA THR A 49 16.65 1.25 -2.32
C THR A 49 15.53 1.58 -3.29
N THR A 50 14.67 0.61 -3.63
CA THR A 50 13.53 0.86 -4.53
C THR A 50 12.53 1.86 -3.94
N VAL A 51 12.26 1.80 -2.62
CA VAL A 51 11.39 2.77 -1.94
C VAL A 51 12.01 4.18 -2.00
N GLU A 52 13.31 4.31 -1.75
CA GLU A 52 14.01 5.61 -1.82
C GLU A 52 14.01 6.18 -3.25
N ASP A 53 14.26 5.36 -4.27
CA ASP A 53 14.22 5.78 -5.68
C ASP A 53 12.82 6.27 -6.07
N LEU A 54 11.77 5.52 -5.69
CA LEU A 54 10.39 5.94 -5.91
C LEU A 54 10.06 7.23 -5.17
N ARG A 55 10.48 7.36 -3.91
CA ARG A 55 10.27 8.57 -3.12
C ARG A 55 10.93 9.79 -3.79
N GLU A 56 12.15 9.65 -4.29
CA GLU A 56 12.85 10.72 -5.01
C GLU A 56 12.11 11.10 -6.29
N ILE A 57 11.76 10.10 -7.12
CA ILE A 57 11.01 10.31 -8.37
C ILE A 57 9.68 11.03 -8.11
N LEU A 58 8.93 10.61 -7.10
CA LEU A 58 7.59 11.13 -6.82
C LEU A 58 7.62 12.50 -6.15
N THR A 59 8.59 12.79 -5.27
CA THR A 59 8.66 14.05 -4.50
C THR A 59 8.61 15.27 -5.43
N GLY A 60 9.29 15.21 -6.57
CA GLY A 60 9.32 16.31 -7.55
C GLY A 60 8.01 16.48 -8.35
N GLN A 61 7.04 15.58 -8.19
CA GLN A 61 5.80 15.54 -8.99
C GLN A 61 4.54 15.82 -8.15
N ILE A 62 4.69 15.93 -6.81
CA ILE A 62 3.56 16.17 -5.92
C ILE A 62 3.01 17.58 -6.10
N GLN A 63 1.75 17.67 -6.48
CA GLN A 63 1.06 18.94 -6.66
C GLN A 63 0.63 19.56 -5.31
N PRO A 64 0.48 20.89 -5.23
CA PRO A 64 -0.11 21.55 -4.06
C PRO A 64 -1.45 20.90 -3.65
N GLY A 65 -1.64 20.71 -2.34
CA GLY A 65 -2.82 20.04 -1.80
C GLY A 65 -2.70 18.52 -1.70
N HIS A 66 -1.56 17.95 -2.10
CA HIS A 66 -1.23 16.55 -1.91
C HIS A 66 0.02 16.39 -1.05
N LEU A 67 0.12 15.26 -0.38
CA LEU A 67 1.25 14.90 0.47
C LEU A 67 1.70 13.48 0.13
N LEU A 68 2.97 13.33 -0.24
CA LEU A 68 3.63 12.02 -0.29
C LEU A 68 4.03 11.61 1.13
N ARG A 69 3.61 10.42 1.53
CA ARG A 69 3.97 9.81 2.81
C ARG A 69 4.78 8.54 2.55
N THR A 70 5.75 8.29 3.42
CA THR A 70 6.57 7.08 3.42
C THR A 70 6.34 6.35 4.74
N GLU A 71 6.07 5.04 4.68
CA GLU A 71 5.93 4.17 5.85
C GLU A 71 4.97 4.72 6.92
N GLY A 72 3.88 5.32 6.46
CA GLY A 72 2.89 5.93 7.35
C GLY A 72 1.55 5.21 7.27
N PRO A 73 0.97 4.84 8.43
CA PRO A 73 -0.29 4.10 8.45
C PRO A 73 -1.44 4.80 7.74
N LEU A 74 -2.35 4.00 7.20
CA LEU A 74 -3.70 4.39 6.77
C LEU A 74 -4.70 3.68 7.68
N THR A 75 -5.52 4.43 8.39
CA THR A 75 -6.49 3.87 9.35
C THR A 75 -7.84 3.66 8.69
N PHE A 76 -8.28 2.41 8.57
CA PHE A 76 -9.59 2.01 8.06
C PHE A 76 -10.46 1.46 9.19
N THR A 77 -11.66 0.98 8.86
CA THR A 77 -12.63 0.50 9.87
C THR A 77 -12.11 -0.72 10.67
N ASP A 78 -11.43 -1.67 10.02
CA ASP A 78 -10.95 -2.92 10.61
C ASP A 78 -9.49 -3.23 10.30
N SER A 79 -8.78 -2.27 9.72
CA SER A 79 -7.42 -2.45 9.21
C SER A 79 -6.61 -1.18 9.39
N GLU A 80 -5.32 -1.34 9.67
CA GLU A 80 -4.35 -0.25 9.67
C GLU A 80 -3.06 -0.72 9.01
N PRO A 81 -3.05 -0.82 7.66
CA PRO A 81 -1.85 -1.12 6.89
C PRO A 81 -0.90 0.08 6.90
N GLU A 82 0.40 -0.21 6.75
CA GLU A 82 1.46 0.80 6.62
C GLU A 82 2.15 0.65 5.27
N PRO A 83 1.61 1.28 4.21
CA PRO A 83 2.19 1.18 2.88
C PRO A 83 3.57 1.81 2.81
N ASP A 84 4.43 1.29 1.94
CA ASP A 84 5.76 1.85 1.71
C ASP A 84 5.68 3.30 1.27
N LEU A 85 4.76 3.63 0.35
CA LEU A 85 4.47 4.99 -0.07
C LEU A 85 2.97 5.19 -0.28
N CYS A 86 2.45 6.38 0.06
CA CYS A 86 1.11 6.77 -0.37
C CYS A 86 1.02 8.27 -0.65
N ILE A 87 0.10 8.63 -1.55
CA ILE A 87 -0.23 10.03 -1.85
C ILE A 87 -1.65 10.28 -1.33
N VAL A 88 -1.74 11.25 -0.41
CA VAL A 88 -2.99 11.65 0.23
C VAL A 88 -3.31 13.10 -0.07
N LYS A 89 -4.59 13.49 -0.06
CA LYS A 89 -4.99 14.89 -0.07
C LYS A 89 -4.74 15.51 1.31
N GLY A 90 -4.28 16.75 1.32
CA GLY A 90 -4.05 17.52 2.53
C GLY A 90 -2.59 17.91 2.73
N ALA A 91 -2.31 18.51 3.87
CA ALA A 91 -0.99 18.96 4.29
C ALA A 91 -0.48 18.16 5.49
N LYS A 92 0.82 18.19 5.75
CA LYS A 92 1.44 17.51 6.90
C LYS A 92 0.81 17.89 8.25
N SER A 93 0.28 19.12 8.36
CA SER A 93 -0.42 19.61 9.56
C SER A 93 -1.66 18.82 9.89
N ASP A 94 -2.38 18.32 8.87
CA ASP A 94 -3.69 17.68 9.01
C ASP A 94 -3.58 16.31 9.67
N PHE A 95 -2.41 15.69 9.54
CA PHE A 95 -2.11 14.33 10.02
C PHE A 95 -1.22 14.30 11.28
N ARG A 96 -1.21 15.39 12.06
CA ARG A 96 -0.42 15.45 13.32
C ARG A 96 -1.04 14.65 14.47
N LYS A 97 -2.35 14.41 14.43
CA LYS A 97 -3.10 13.75 15.52
C LYS A 97 -3.74 12.44 15.11
N THR A 98 -4.00 12.27 13.83
CA THR A 98 -4.64 11.08 13.27
C THR A 98 -3.98 10.69 11.96
N HIS A 99 -3.97 9.41 11.64
CA HIS A 99 -3.56 8.95 10.32
C HIS A 99 -4.64 9.24 9.28
N PRO A 100 -4.31 9.35 7.99
CA PRO A 100 -5.30 9.44 6.93
C PRO A 100 -6.20 8.20 6.91
N THR A 101 -7.46 8.39 6.56
CA THR A 101 -8.45 7.32 6.38
C THR A 101 -8.69 6.97 4.91
N THR A 102 -7.96 7.63 4.01
CA THR A 102 -7.99 7.37 2.57
C THR A 102 -6.69 7.84 1.92
N ALA A 103 -6.44 7.40 0.69
CA ALA A 103 -5.37 7.87 -0.17
C ALA A 103 -5.84 7.87 -1.62
N GLU A 104 -5.18 8.63 -2.49
CA GLU A 104 -5.45 8.58 -3.93
C GLU A 104 -4.61 7.50 -4.62
N LEU A 105 -3.38 7.34 -4.18
CA LEU A 105 -2.45 6.31 -4.65
C LEU A 105 -1.75 5.66 -3.46
N VAL A 106 -1.70 4.33 -3.47
CA VAL A 106 -0.89 3.52 -2.55
C VAL A 106 0.10 2.71 -3.35
N ILE A 107 1.33 2.59 -2.84
CA ILE A 107 2.43 1.84 -3.48
C ILE A 107 3.08 0.95 -2.44
N GLU A 108 3.20 -0.33 -2.76
CA GLU A 108 3.97 -1.33 -2.00
C GLU A 108 5.11 -1.86 -2.87
N VAL A 109 6.25 -2.15 -2.28
CA VAL A 109 7.43 -2.72 -2.95
C VAL A 109 7.58 -4.18 -2.54
N ALA A 110 7.21 -5.09 -3.42
CA ALA A 110 7.18 -6.53 -3.18
C ALA A 110 8.50 -7.19 -3.60
N VAL A 111 9.39 -7.44 -2.65
CA VAL A 111 10.56 -8.31 -2.83
C VAL A 111 10.26 -9.72 -2.32
N SER A 112 9.65 -9.84 -1.14
CA SER A 112 9.24 -11.11 -0.52
C SER A 112 7.80 -11.11 -0.02
N SER A 113 7.05 -10.02 -0.23
CA SER A 113 5.72 -9.75 0.33
C SER A 113 4.57 -9.89 -0.67
N LEU A 114 4.85 -10.27 -1.94
CA LEU A 114 3.89 -10.19 -3.05
C LEU A 114 2.49 -10.75 -2.72
N GLU A 115 2.41 -11.90 -2.07
CA GLU A 115 1.10 -12.50 -1.74
C GLU A 115 0.35 -11.70 -0.68
N ILE A 116 1.06 -11.11 0.30
CA ILE A 116 0.45 -10.23 1.31
C ILE A 116 -0.02 -8.94 0.64
N ASP A 117 0.79 -8.35 -0.25
CA ASP A 117 0.45 -7.11 -0.93
C ASP A 117 -0.76 -7.30 -1.87
N ARG A 118 -0.88 -8.47 -2.51
CA ARG A 118 -2.09 -8.82 -3.27
C ARG A 118 -3.32 -8.99 -2.38
N VAL A 119 -3.16 -9.47 -1.16
CA VAL A 119 -4.28 -9.50 -0.18
C VAL A 119 -4.65 -8.10 0.28
N LYS A 120 -3.67 -7.22 0.52
CA LYS A 120 -3.91 -5.80 0.83
C LYS A 120 -4.70 -5.08 -0.27
N ALA A 121 -4.59 -5.50 -1.54
CA ALA A 121 -5.38 -4.94 -2.63
C ALA A 121 -6.89 -4.95 -2.35
N HIS A 122 -7.42 -6.00 -1.71
CA HIS A 122 -8.83 -6.04 -1.33
C HIS A 122 -9.17 -5.02 -0.24
N ILE A 123 -8.27 -4.82 0.74
CA ILE A 123 -8.45 -3.84 1.81
C ILE A 123 -8.46 -2.43 1.22
N TYR A 124 -7.51 -2.12 0.35
CA TYR A 124 -7.41 -0.82 -0.31
C TYR A 124 -8.61 -0.53 -1.24
N ALA A 125 -9.08 -1.55 -1.97
CA ALA A 125 -10.26 -1.39 -2.84
C ALA A 125 -11.53 -1.09 -2.03
N GLU A 126 -11.78 -1.81 -0.94
CA GLU A 126 -12.93 -1.58 -0.05
C GLU A 126 -12.86 -0.22 0.64
N ALA A 127 -11.65 0.28 0.96
CA ALA A 127 -11.42 1.63 1.46
C ALA A 127 -11.59 2.72 0.40
N GLY A 128 -11.85 2.35 -0.86
CA GLY A 128 -12.06 3.28 -1.97
C GLY A 128 -10.78 3.94 -2.49
N ILE A 129 -9.60 3.35 -2.24
CA ILE A 129 -8.33 3.83 -2.79
C ILE A 129 -8.37 3.73 -4.30
N SER A 130 -8.25 4.85 -5.01
CA SER A 130 -8.49 4.93 -6.46
C SER A 130 -7.49 4.12 -7.29
N GLU A 131 -6.24 4.07 -6.84
CA GLU A 131 -5.16 3.37 -7.53
C GLU A 131 -4.18 2.74 -6.55
N TYR A 132 -3.75 1.51 -6.83
CA TYR A 132 -2.81 0.76 -6.03
C TYR A 132 -1.74 0.11 -6.92
N TRP A 133 -0.47 0.27 -6.56
CA TRP A 133 0.66 -0.29 -7.28
C TRP A 133 1.42 -1.29 -6.42
N ILE A 134 1.76 -2.44 -6.99
CA ILE A 134 2.73 -3.37 -6.42
C ILE A 134 3.96 -3.35 -7.32
N VAL A 135 5.04 -2.76 -6.81
CA VAL A 135 6.32 -2.65 -7.51
C VAL A 135 7.13 -3.91 -7.25
N ARG A 136 7.58 -4.56 -8.31
CA ARG A 136 8.28 -5.84 -8.30
C ARG A 136 9.69 -5.66 -8.88
N PRO A 137 10.71 -5.33 -8.06
CA PRO A 137 12.04 -4.96 -8.55
C PRO A 137 12.72 -6.09 -9.33
N GLU A 138 12.61 -7.34 -8.85
CA GLU A 138 13.25 -8.50 -9.49
C GLU A 138 12.73 -8.76 -10.91
N GLU A 139 11.43 -8.56 -11.13
CA GLU A 139 10.80 -8.71 -12.45
C GLU A 139 10.76 -7.43 -13.27
N LYS A 140 11.33 -6.35 -12.74
CA LYS A 140 11.35 -5.01 -13.35
C LYS A 140 9.96 -4.60 -13.85
N SER A 141 8.94 -4.76 -12.98
CA SER A 141 7.53 -4.59 -13.33
C SER A 141 6.71 -3.97 -12.19
N ILE A 142 5.53 -3.43 -12.55
CA ILE A 142 4.55 -2.89 -11.60
C ILE A 142 3.18 -3.48 -11.95
N GLU A 143 2.52 -4.11 -10.98
CA GLU A 143 1.11 -4.47 -11.06
C GLU A 143 0.28 -3.24 -10.65
N VAL A 144 -0.59 -2.79 -11.55
CA VAL A 144 -1.42 -1.59 -11.35
C VAL A 144 -2.88 -1.97 -11.22
N TYR A 145 -3.44 -1.68 -10.06
CA TYR A 145 -4.82 -1.94 -9.70
C TYR A 145 -5.61 -0.64 -9.76
N ARG A 146 -6.76 -0.66 -10.44
CA ARG A 146 -7.65 0.48 -10.66
C ARG A 146 -9.12 0.06 -10.53
N THR A 147 -10.00 1.03 -10.51
CA THR A 147 -11.46 0.80 -10.45
C THR A 147 -11.85 0.00 -9.21
N PRO A 148 -11.69 0.60 -8.00
CA PRO A 148 -12.04 -0.06 -6.76
C PRO A 148 -13.55 -0.32 -6.65
N SER A 149 -13.90 -1.41 -5.99
CA SER A 149 -15.26 -1.76 -5.62
C SER A 149 -15.25 -2.53 -4.30
N THR A 150 -16.42 -2.81 -3.74
CA THR A 150 -16.55 -3.67 -2.56
C THR A 150 -16.16 -5.13 -2.80
N GLN A 151 -15.96 -5.52 -4.08
CA GLN A 151 -15.50 -6.85 -4.47
C GLN A 151 -14.00 -6.90 -4.78
N GLY A 152 -13.30 -5.78 -4.65
CA GLY A 152 -11.90 -5.62 -5.02
C GLY A 152 -11.71 -4.66 -6.20
N TYR A 153 -10.49 -4.60 -6.71
CA TYR A 153 -10.18 -3.88 -7.95
C TYR A 153 -10.57 -4.69 -9.19
N ALA A 154 -10.66 -4.01 -10.34
CA ALA A 154 -10.59 -4.70 -11.63
C ALA A 154 -9.26 -5.48 -11.76
N ALA A 155 -9.19 -6.42 -12.73
CA ALA A 155 -7.96 -7.18 -12.96
C ALA A 155 -6.76 -6.23 -13.17
N PRO A 156 -5.62 -6.46 -12.49
CA PRO A 156 -4.47 -5.57 -12.58
C PRO A 156 -3.86 -5.57 -13.98
N VAL A 157 -3.33 -4.42 -14.37
CA VAL A 157 -2.52 -4.26 -15.58
C VAL A 157 -1.05 -4.32 -15.19
N LEU A 158 -0.28 -5.17 -15.88
CA LEU A 158 1.15 -5.30 -15.64
C LEU A 158 1.94 -4.38 -16.59
N PHE A 159 2.67 -3.45 -16.01
CA PHE A 159 3.66 -2.62 -16.71
C PHE A 159 5.07 -3.20 -16.51
N LYS A 160 5.85 -3.29 -17.58
CA LYS A 160 7.24 -3.76 -17.56
C LYS A 160 8.17 -2.72 -18.16
N ALA A 161 9.42 -2.68 -17.70
CA ALA A 161 10.43 -1.85 -18.33
C ALA A 161 10.58 -2.21 -19.84
N PRO A 162 10.73 -1.21 -20.73
CA PRO A 162 10.97 0.22 -20.46
C PRO A 162 9.70 1.11 -20.45
N ALA A 163 8.53 0.59 -20.14
CA ALA A 163 7.29 1.37 -20.15
C ALA A 163 7.36 2.62 -19.24
N ILE A 164 6.51 3.60 -19.54
CA ILE A 164 6.22 4.73 -18.67
C ILE A 164 4.85 4.46 -18.05
N LEU A 165 4.77 4.48 -16.73
CA LEU A 165 3.51 4.37 -15.98
C LEU A 165 3.08 5.76 -15.54
N GLU A 166 1.86 6.14 -15.91
CA GLU A 166 1.20 7.36 -15.44
C GLU A 166 0.06 7.00 -14.49
N SER A 167 0.00 7.71 -13.36
CA SER A 167 -1.11 7.56 -12.43
C SER A 167 -2.39 8.15 -13.02
N SER A 168 -3.48 7.41 -12.92
CA SER A 168 -4.82 7.90 -13.26
C SER A 168 -5.48 8.64 -12.09
N ALA A 169 -5.04 8.34 -10.86
CA ALA A 169 -5.60 8.93 -9.64
C ALA A 169 -4.94 10.26 -9.27
N VAL A 170 -3.64 10.41 -9.56
CA VAL A 170 -2.87 11.61 -9.23
C VAL A 170 -2.27 12.21 -10.50
N PRO A 171 -2.92 13.22 -11.10
CA PRO A 171 -2.44 13.84 -12.33
C PRO A 171 -1.02 14.38 -12.21
N GLY A 172 -0.18 14.09 -13.22
CA GLY A 172 1.22 14.51 -13.26
C GLY A 172 2.21 13.55 -12.59
N VAL A 173 1.72 12.55 -11.85
CA VAL A 173 2.55 11.47 -11.30
C VAL A 173 2.84 10.45 -12.38
N ARG A 174 4.14 10.24 -12.67
CA ARG A 174 4.62 9.27 -13.67
C ARG A 174 5.92 8.63 -13.24
N VAL A 175 6.13 7.39 -13.63
CA VAL A 175 7.36 6.63 -13.37
C VAL A 175 7.86 6.00 -14.66
N GLU A 176 9.10 6.31 -15.02
CA GLU A 176 9.81 5.66 -16.12
C GLU A 176 10.46 4.38 -15.57
N LEU A 177 9.91 3.21 -15.94
CA LEU A 177 10.34 1.94 -15.36
C LEU A 177 11.79 1.60 -15.71
N ALA A 178 12.29 2.05 -16.85
CA ALA A 178 13.70 1.88 -17.22
C ALA A 178 14.66 2.62 -16.26
N ARG A 179 14.23 3.79 -15.74
CA ARG A 179 14.99 4.55 -14.76
C ARG A 179 14.88 3.97 -13.36
N LEU A 180 13.68 3.56 -12.97
CA LEU A 180 13.43 2.97 -11.64
C LEU A 180 14.20 1.66 -11.46
N PHE A 181 14.33 0.86 -12.50
CA PHE A 181 14.96 -0.47 -12.44
C PHE A 181 16.33 -0.52 -13.15
N ALA A 182 17.03 0.63 -13.21
CA ALA A 182 18.35 0.75 -13.86
C ALA A 182 19.44 -0.09 -13.17
#